data_df2f1dbfb113b1608a925a304aa7ab34
#
_entry.id   df2f1dbfb113b1608a925a304aa7ab34
#
_cell.length_a   1.000
_cell.length_b   1.000
_cell.length_c   1.000
_cell.angle_alpha   90.00
_cell.angle_beta   90.00
_cell.angle_gamma   90.00
#
_symmetry.space_group_name_H-M   'P 1'
#
loop_
_entity.id
_entity.type
_entity.pdbx_description
1 polymer ?
#
loop_
_entity_poly.entity_id
_entity_poly.type
_entity_poly.pdbx_seq_one_letter_code
_entity_poly.pdbx_strand_id
1 'polypeptide(L)'
;MDETTFRALLAQQGYDEVLERELPADIALAEHHHAWDARLLVLSGELRLNRQGESVLFKPGDAFEVPQGQPHAEHHGPSGARLLIGRRYR
;
A
#
# COMPACT_ATOMS: atom_id res chain seq x y z
N MET A 1 8.12 9.85 3.67
CA MET A 1 9.28 9.00 3.29
C MET A 1 9.47 9.13 1.78
N ASP A 2 10.70 9.22 1.32
CA ASP A 2 10.98 9.23 -0.12
C ASP A 2 11.17 7.82 -0.66
N GLU A 3 11.17 7.69 -1.98
CA GLU A 3 11.27 6.41 -2.66
C GLU A 3 12.59 5.69 -2.38
N THR A 4 13.71 6.43 -2.41
CA THR A 4 15.04 5.86 -2.17
C THR A 4 15.14 5.22 -0.79
N THR A 5 14.68 5.95 0.23
CA THR A 5 14.65 5.45 1.62
C THR A 5 13.74 4.24 1.75
N PHE A 6 12.58 4.29 1.11
CA PHE A 6 11.62 3.17 1.16
C PHE A 6 12.18 1.92 0.50
N ARG A 7 12.83 2.04 -0.66
CA ARG A 7 13.46 0.89 -1.33
C ARG A 7 14.56 0.27 -0.48
N ALA A 8 15.36 1.08 0.19
CA ALA A 8 16.41 0.59 1.10
C ALA A 8 15.79 -0.17 2.27
N LEU A 9 14.69 0.33 2.82
CA LEU A 9 13.94 -0.33 3.89
C LEU A 9 13.41 -1.70 3.45
N LEU A 10 12.84 -1.78 2.25
CA LEU A 10 12.34 -3.04 1.71
C LEU A 10 13.45 -4.08 1.58
N ALA A 11 14.58 -3.69 1.02
CA ALA A 11 15.73 -4.57 0.87
C ALA A 11 16.22 -5.09 2.23
N GLN A 12 16.32 -4.18 3.20
CA GLN A 12 16.79 -4.51 4.54
C GLN A 12 15.85 -5.48 5.27
N GLN A 13 14.54 -5.40 4.99
CA GLN A 13 13.53 -6.21 5.65
C GLN A 13 13.14 -7.47 4.88
N GLY A 14 13.84 -7.78 3.78
CA GLY A 14 13.60 -9.01 3.02
C GLY A 14 12.39 -8.97 2.10
N TYR A 15 11.94 -7.80 1.68
CA TYR A 15 10.88 -7.67 0.68
C TYR A 15 11.50 -7.76 -0.71
N ASP A 16 11.57 -8.97 -1.25
CA ASP A 16 12.28 -9.27 -2.50
C ASP A 16 11.55 -8.79 -3.74
N GLU A 17 10.23 -8.75 -3.70
CA GLU A 17 9.41 -8.35 -4.83
C GLU A 17 9.01 -6.89 -4.64
N VAL A 18 9.39 -6.05 -5.61
CA VAL A 18 9.06 -4.61 -5.59
C VAL A 18 8.42 -4.26 -6.92
N LEU A 19 7.25 -3.64 -6.88
CA LEU A 19 6.52 -3.24 -8.08
C LEU A 19 5.86 -1.88 -7.91
N GLU A 20 5.62 -1.19 -9.02
CA GLU A 20 4.77 -0.02 -9.07
C GLU A 20 3.38 -0.41 -9.55
N ARG A 21 2.38 0.26 -9.00
CA ARG A 21 1.00 0.06 -9.42
C ARG A 21 0.27 1.39 -9.52
N GLU A 22 -0.46 1.57 -10.62
CA GLU A 22 -1.39 2.68 -10.75
C GLU A 22 -2.79 2.20 -10.37
N LEU A 23 -3.45 2.96 -9.51
CA LEU A 23 -4.81 2.68 -9.09
C LEU A 23 -5.75 3.67 -9.75
N PRO A 24 -6.83 3.19 -10.41
CA PRO A 24 -7.82 4.08 -11.03
C PRO A 24 -8.50 4.98 -10.01
N ALA A 25 -8.99 6.14 -10.47
CA ALA A 25 -9.71 7.08 -9.63
C ALA A 25 -11.05 6.52 -9.16
N ASP A 26 -11.43 6.88 -7.95
CA ASP A 26 -12.76 6.63 -7.37
C ASP A 26 -13.20 5.15 -7.33
N ILE A 27 -12.25 4.23 -7.29
CA ILE A 27 -12.55 2.80 -7.18
C ILE A 27 -12.59 2.40 -5.69
N ALA A 28 -13.65 1.69 -5.32
CA ALA A 28 -13.76 1.06 -4.01
C ALA A 28 -13.53 -0.43 -4.16
N LEU A 29 -12.56 -0.95 -3.41
CA LEU A 29 -12.31 -2.39 -3.33
C LEU A 29 -12.89 -2.93 -2.04
N ALA A 30 -13.72 -3.98 -2.18
CA ALA A 30 -14.32 -4.65 -1.04
C ALA A 30 -13.24 -5.32 -0.17
N GLU A 31 -13.62 -5.65 1.05
CA GLU A 31 -12.72 -6.31 1.98
C GLU A 31 -12.10 -7.58 1.39
N HIS A 32 -10.80 -7.68 1.48
CA HIS A 32 -10.02 -8.82 0.99
C HIS A 32 -8.74 -8.95 1.83
N HIS A 33 -7.97 -10.00 1.58
CA HIS A 33 -6.68 -10.21 2.22
C HIS A 33 -5.71 -10.84 1.23
N HIS A 34 -4.43 -10.83 1.57
CA HIS A 34 -3.37 -11.37 0.73
C HIS A 34 -2.59 -12.46 1.44
N ALA A 35 -1.97 -13.34 0.64
CA ALA A 35 -1.11 -14.43 1.14
C ALA A 35 0.35 -14.00 1.35
N TRP A 36 0.61 -12.70 1.43
CA TRP A 36 1.93 -12.12 1.63
C TRP A 36 1.86 -10.89 2.52
N ASP A 37 3.01 -10.50 3.09
CA ASP A 37 3.16 -9.20 3.73
C ASP A 37 3.38 -8.14 2.65
N ALA A 38 2.75 -6.99 2.79
CA ALA A 38 2.93 -5.86 1.90
C ALA A 38 3.39 -4.63 2.66
N ARG A 39 4.32 -3.88 2.08
CA ARG A 39 4.63 -2.50 2.48
C ARG A 39 4.42 -1.61 1.29
N LEU A 40 3.81 -0.47 1.52
CA LEU A 40 3.35 0.41 0.46
C LEU A 40 3.79 1.84 0.74
N LEU A 41 4.20 2.54 -0.32
CA LEU A 41 4.51 3.96 -0.29
C LEU A 41 3.63 4.65 -1.32
N VAL A 42 2.92 5.70 -0.92
CA VAL A 42 2.14 6.51 -1.86
C VAL A 42 3.10 7.46 -2.57
N LEU A 43 3.18 7.33 -3.89
CA LEU A 43 4.01 8.18 -4.74
C LEU A 43 3.23 9.41 -5.21
N SER A 44 1.96 9.24 -5.58
CA SER A 44 1.07 10.31 -5.99
C SER A 44 -0.38 9.92 -5.75
N GLY A 45 -1.27 10.93 -5.73
CA GLY A 45 -2.69 10.70 -5.43
C GLY A 45 -2.91 10.41 -3.97
N GLU A 46 -3.99 9.70 -3.66
CA GLU A 46 -4.30 9.34 -2.28
C GLU A 46 -5.14 8.07 -2.21
N LEU A 47 -5.10 7.43 -1.07
CA LEU A 47 -5.73 6.14 -0.84
C LEU A 47 -6.26 6.09 0.59
N ARG A 48 -7.52 5.73 0.75
CA ARG A 48 -8.11 5.46 2.07
C ARG A 48 -8.10 3.96 2.32
N LEU A 49 -7.56 3.56 3.45
CA LEU A 49 -7.50 2.15 3.86
C LEU A 49 -8.39 1.95 5.08
N ASN A 50 -9.29 0.96 4.98
CA ASN A 50 -10.20 0.59 6.05
C ASN A 50 -9.81 -0.79 6.56
N ARG A 51 -9.48 -0.88 7.84
CA ARG A 51 -9.13 -2.14 8.50
C ARG A 51 -9.38 -2.05 9.99
N GLN A 52 -9.81 -3.16 10.58
CA GLN A 52 -10.02 -3.26 12.04
C GLN A 52 -10.88 -2.11 12.59
N GLY A 53 -11.91 -1.70 11.83
CA GLY A 53 -12.80 -0.62 12.23
C GLY A 53 -12.23 0.78 12.09
N GLU A 54 -11.01 0.93 11.57
CA GLU A 54 -10.35 2.22 11.37
C GLU A 54 -10.29 2.57 9.89
N SER A 55 -10.35 3.87 9.59
CA SER A 55 -10.22 4.41 8.25
C SER A 55 -9.12 5.46 8.26
N VAL A 56 -8.07 5.25 7.47
CA VAL A 56 -6.92 6.14 7.40
C VAL A 56 -6.69 6.58 5.97
N LEU A 57 -6.52 7.89 5.76
CA LEU A 57 -6.18 8.45 4.46
C LEU A 57 -4.66 8.56 4.34
N PHE A 58 -4.11 7.93 3.31
CA PHE A 58 -2.68 8.01 2.99
C PHE A 58 -2.46 8.92 1.80
N LYS A 59 -1.46 9.78 1.89
CA LYS A 59 -1.10 10.82 0.92
C LYS A 59 0.34 10.61 0.44
N PRO A 60 0.80 11.32 -0.59
CA PRO A 60 2.17 11.17 -1.08
C PRO A 60 3.21 11.30 0.04
N GLY A 61 4.13 10.36 0.07
CA GLY A 61 5.15 10.26 1.11
C GLY A 61 4.76 9.42 2.31
N ASP A 62 3.48 9.06 2.45
CA ASP A 62 3.04 8.18 3.53
C ASP A 62 3.33 6.72 3.15
N ALA A 63 3.81 5.96 4.14
CA ALA A 63 4.07 4.55 3.99
C ALA A 63 3.26 3.76 5.04
N PHE A 64 2.85 2.56 4.67
CA PHE A 64 2.10 1.70 5.57
C PHE A 64 2.35 0.24 5.26
N GLU A 65 1.93 -0.62 6.18
CA GLU A 65 2.12 -2.05 6.11
C GLU A 65 0.77 -2.76 6.16
N VAL A 66 0.63 -3.81 5.37
CA VAL A 66 -0.52 -4.72 5.43
C VAL A 66 0.02 -6.12 5.63
N PRO A 67 -0.04 -6.65 6.86
CA PRO A 67 0.45 -8.00 7.14
C PRO A 67 -0.32 -9.07 6.39
N GLN A 68 0.33 -10.19 6.13
CA GLN A 68 -0.29 -11.37 5.54
C GLN A 68 -1.58 -11.73 6.28
N GLY A 69 -2.65 -11.96 5.53
CA GLY A 69 -3.93 -12.40 6.07
C GLY A 69 -4.78 -11.30 6.72
N GLN A 70 -4.29 -10.06 6.82
CA GLN A 70 -5.09 -8.99 7.43
C GLN A 70 -6.18 -8.53 6.49
N PRO A 71 -7.47 -8.64 6.88
CA PRO A 71 -8.58 -8.12 6.07
C PRO A 71 -8.52 -6.60 5.98
N HIS A 72 -8.71 -6.07 4.78
CA HIS A 72 -8.74 -4.63 4.55
C HIS A 72 -9.57 -4.30 3.31
N ALA A 73 -10.11 -3.09 3.27
CA ALA A 73 -10.80 -2.53 2.13
C ALA A 73 -10.14 -1.21 1.75
N GLU A 74 -10.30 -0.78 0.51
CA GLU A 74 -9.66 0.42 0.00
C GLU A 74 -10.65 1.30 -0.75
N HIS A 75 -10.40 2.60 -0.72
CA HIS A 75 -11.07 3.56 -1.61
C HIS A 75 -10.03 4.50 -2.18
N HIS A 76 -9.90 4.49 -3.51
CA HIS A 76 -8.95 5.36 -4.21
C HIS A 76 -9.50 6.77 -4.30
N GLY A 77 -8.64 7.77 -4.17
CA GLY A 77 -9.04 9.17 -4.25
C GLY A 77 -9.46 9.59 -5.67
N PRO A 78 -9.89 10.85 -5.84
CA PRO A 78 -10.44 11.35 -7.11
C PRO A 78 -9.42 11.40 -8.24
N SER A 79 -8.13 11.39 -7.93
CA SER A 79 -7.05 11.32 -8.93
C SER A 79 -6.42 9.94 -9.03
N GLY A 80 -7.00 8.94 -8.35
CA GLY A 80 -6.37 7.64 -8.20
C GLY A 80 -5.15 7.72 -7.31
N ALA A 81 -4.23 6.78 -7.46
CA ALA A 81 -2.97 6.78 -6.73
C ALA A 81 -1.91 5.99 -7.50
N ARG A 82 -0.65 6.36 -7.29
CA ARG A 82 0.50 5.54 -7.69
C ARG A 82 1.19 5.07 -6.43
N LEU A 83 1.42 3.76 -6.37
CA LEU A 83 2.03 3.11 -5.21
C LEU A 83 3.31 2.40 -5.60
N LEU A 84 4.28 2.42 -4.69
CA LEU A 84 5.41 1.51 -4.71
C LEU A 84 5.10 0.43 -3.67
N ILE A 85 5.16 -0.83 -4.07
CA ILE A 85 4.73 -1.95 -3.25
C ILE A 85 5.85 -2.96 -3.10
N GLY A 86 6.19 -3.29 -1.86
CA GLY A 86 7.04 -4.42 -1.56
C GLY A 86 6.20 -5.58 -1.07
N ARG A 87 6.52 -6.80 -1.53
CA ARG A 87 5.88 -8.03 -1.07
C ARG A 87 6.91 -8.98 -0.48
N ARG A 88 6.52 -9.62 0.60
CA ARG A 88 7.32 -10.65 1.25
C ARG A 88 6.45 -11.86 1.50
N TYR A 89 6.86 -12.99 0.94
CA TYR A 89 6.15 -14.25 1.08
C TYR A 89 6.75 -15.03 2.26
N ARG A 90 5.87 -15.52 3.15
CA ARG A 90 6.30 -16.28 4.32
C ARG A 90 5.73 -17.68 4.32
#